data_7750916b12aecf05a8100143602bf2c6
#
_entry.id   7750916b12aecf05a8100143602bf2c6
#
_cell.length_a   1.000
_cell.length_b   1.000
_cell.length_c   1.000
_cell.angle_alpha   90.00
_cell.angle_beta   90.00
_cell.angle_gamma   90.00
#
_symmetry.space_group_name_H-M   'P 1'
#
loop_
_entity.id
_entity.type
_entity.pdbx_description
1 polymer ?
#
loop_
_entity_poly.entity_id
_entity_poly.type
_entity_poly.pdbx_seq_one_letter_code
_entity_poly.pdbx_strand_id
1 'polypeptide(L)'
;MDIFNKLIVKDETEINMMSPLTWAYVGDSVYELYIRTYLSNTTNLNPHKMHVLSIKYVSAKAQYDILQKLKLSDDEKEIVKRGRNTQNHHLPKHATAEEYMYSTAFEAFIGYLFLLGKDERLEKILKEC
;
A
#
# COMPACT_ATOMS: atom_id res chain seq x y z
N MET A 1 -15.23 -3.61 -5.05
CA MET A 1 -15.86 -3.49 -6.38
C MET A 1 -15.99 -4.87 -7.01
N ASP A 2 -17.14 -5.15 -7.59
CA ASP A 2 -17.42 -6.48 -8.16
C ASP A 2 -16.45 -6.89 -9.26
N ILE A 3 -15.99 -5.94 -10.07
CA ILE A 3 -15.03 -6.23 -11.13
C ILE A 3 -13.73 -6.81 -10.58
N PHE A 4 -13.25 -6.29 -9.45
CA PHE A 4 -12.03 -6.80 -8.82
C PHE A 4 -12.27 -8.15 -8.16
N ASN A 5 -13.44 -8.37 -7.57
CA ASN A 5 -13.80 -9.65 -6.99
C ASN A 5 -13.81 -10.77 -8.02
N LYS A 6 -14.20 -10.45 -9.25
CA LYS A 6 -14.19 -11.42 -10.36
C LYS A 6 -12.77 -11.73 -10.85
N LEU A 7 -11.82 -10.81 -10.66
CA LEU A 7 -10.43 -11.00 -11.05
C LEU A 7 -9.63 -11.76 -10.00
N ILE A 8 -10.05 -11.69 -8.74
CA ILE A 8 -9.34 -12.34 -7.63
C ILE A 8 -9.84 -13.78 -7.55
N VAL A 9 -9.05 -14.69 -8.13
CA VAL A 9 -9.42 -16.11 -8.21
C VAL A 9 -8.53 -16.99 -7.33
N LYS A 10 -7.50 -16.44 -6.69
CA LYS A 10 -6.58 -17.18 -5.84
C LYS A 10 -7.13 -17.26 -4.42
N ASP A 11 -6.92 -18.39 -3.75
CA ASP A 11 -7.30 -18.56 -2.35
C ASP A 11 -6.22 -17.98 -1.42
N GLU A 12 -6.50 -17.98 -0.12
CA GLU A 12 -5.60 -17.43 0.89
C GLU A 12 -4.21 -18.10 0.85
N THR A 13 -4.18 -19.41 0.70
CA THR A 13 -2.91 -20.15 0.65
C THR A 13 -2.07 -19.70 -0.53
N GLU A 14 -2.68 -19.57 -1.71
CA GLU A 14 -1.98 -19.10 -2.91
C GLU A 14 -1.47 -17.67 -2.74
N ILE A 15 -2.30 -16.79 -2.15
CA ILE A 15 -1.90 -15.39 -1.90
C ILE A 15 -0.74 -15.33 -0.91
N ASN A 16 -0.77 -16.14 0.16
CA ASN A 16 0.33 -16.20 1.12
C ASN A 16 1.64 -16.68 0.50
N MET A 17 1.57 -17.48 -0.55
CA MET A 17 2.76 -18.00 -1.24
C MET A 17 3.30 -17.08 -2.33
N MET A 18 2.57 -16.03 -2.66
CA MET A 18 3.05 -15.03 -3.63
C MET A 18 4.24 -14.27 -3.06
N SER A 19 5.11 -13.78 -3.94
CA SER A 19 6.17 -12.88 -3.53
C SER A 19 5.58 -11.61 -2.91
N PRO A 20 6.11 -11.14 -1.76
CA PRO A 20 5.66 -9.86 -1.20
C PRO A 20 5.84 -8.69 -2.16
N LEU A 21 6.75 -8.75 -3.12
CA LEU A 21 6.87 -7.73 -4.16
C LEU A 21 5.65 -7.71 -5.09
N THR A 22 5.01 -8.85 -5.30
CA THR A 22 3.75 -8.91 -6.06
C THR A 22 2.63 -8.24 -5.28
N TRP A 23 2.56 -8.47 -3.97
CA TRP A 23 1.61 -7.74 -3.11
C TRP A 23 1.85 -6.24 -3.18
N ALA A 24 3.12 -5.81 -3.12
CA ALA A 24 3.47 -4.40 -3.18
C ALA A 24 3.11 -3.79 -4.54
N TYR A 25 3.32 -4.53 -5.62
CA TYR A 25 2.95 -4.09 -6.96
C TYR A 25 1.46 -3.76 -7.06
N VAL A 26 0.61 -4.63 -6.52
CA VAL A 26 -0.83 -4.41 -6.48
C VAL A 26 -1.17 -3.29 -5.49
N GLY A 27 -0.56 -3.30 -4.32
CA GLY A 27 -0.83 -2.33 -3.26
C GLY A 27 -0.48 -0.90 -3.63
N ASP A 28 0.58 -0.71 -4.41
CA ASP A 28 0.95 0.62 -4.93
C ASP A 28 -0.21 1.22 -5.72
N SER A 29 -0.81 0.45 -6.63
CA SER A 29 -1.94 0.91 -7.43
C SER A 29 -3.19 1.15 -6.58
N VAL A 30 -3.47 0.30 -5.62
CA VAL A 30 -4.64 0.45 -4.73
C VAL A 30 -4.50 1.73 -3.91
N TYR A 31 -3.34 1.96 -3.32
CA TYR A 31 -3.11 3.14 -2.50
C TYR A 31 -3.16 4.42 -3.33
N GLU A 32 -2.52 4.44 -4.50
CA GLU A 32 -2.57 5.60 -5.38
C GLU A 32 -3.99 5.92 -5.83
N LEU A 33 -4.76 4.90 -6.20
CA LEU A 33 -6.16 5.10 -6.59
C LEU A 33 -6.95 5.74 -5.44
N TYR A 34 -6.74 5.26 -4.22
CA TYR A 34 -7.40 5.82 -3.04
C TYR A 34 -7.03 7.30 -2.86
N ILE A 35 -5.74 7.64 -2.91
CA ILE A 35 -5.28 9.02 -2.71
C ILE A 35 -5.77 9.93 -3.83
N ARG A 36 -5.69 9.51 -5.08
CA ARG A 36 -6.19 10.29 -6.23
C ARG A 36 -7.70 10.53 -6.12
N THR A 37 -8.44 9.52 -5.73
CA THR A 37 -9.89 9.64 -5.54
C THR A 37 -10.18 10.61 -4.39
N TYR A 38 -9.46 10.50 -3.28
CA TYR A 38 -9.60 11.39 -2.14
C TYR A 38 -9.35 12.85 -2.54
N LEU A 39 -8.25 13.13 -3.23
CA LEU A 39 -7.88 14.48 -3.64
C LEU A 39 -8.87 15.04 -4.67
N SER A 40 -9.36 14.22 -5.59
CA SER A 40 -10.33 14.67 -6.59
C SER A 40 -11.67 15.03 -5.96
N ASN A 41 -12.02 14.43 -4.82
CA ASN A 41 -13.30 14.69 -4.14
C ASN A 41 -13.19 15.76 -3.05
N THR A 42 -12.00 16.09 -2.60
CA THR A 42 -11.80 17.02 -1.48
C THR A 42 -11.10 18.31 -1.89
N THR A 43 -10.66 18.44 -3.14
CA THR A 43 -10.00 19.64 -3.64
C THR A 43 -10.59 20.05 -4.97
N ASN A 44 -10.32 21.31 -5.37
CA ASN A 44 -10.65 21.83 -6.70
C ASN A 44 -9.38 22.04 -7.54
N LEU A 45 -8.30 21.36 -7.19
CA LEU A 45 -7.02 21.50 -7.87
C LEU A 45 -7.07 20.81 -9.24
N ASN A 46 -6.24 21.30 -10.18
CA ASN A 46 -6.05 20.61 -11.45
C ASN A 46 -5.18 19.36 -11.24
N PRO A 47 -5.13 18.43 -12.21
CA PRO A 47 -4.37 17.19 -12.05
C PRO A 47 -2.90 17.37 -11.69
N HIS A 48 -2.23 18.38 -12.24
CA HIS A 48 -0.83 18.64 -11.89
C HIS A 48 -0.66 19.01 -10.42
N LYS A 49 -1.49 19.92 -9.93
CA LYS A 49 -1.44 20.33 -8.51
C LYS A 49 -1.86 19.21 -7.59
N MET A 50 -2.81 18.38 -7.99
CA MET A 50 -3.18 17.18 -7.21
C MET A 50 -2.00 16.21 -7.14
N HIS A 51 -1.27 16.03 -8.24
CA HIS A 51 -0.08 15.17 -8.25
C HIS A 51 0.97 15.68 -7.25
N VAL A 52 1.27 16.99 -7.28
CA VAL A 52 2.22 17.57 -6.34
C VAL A 52 1.77 17.38 -4.89
N LEU A 53 0.48 17.59 -4.61
CA LEU A 53 -0.08 17.41 -3.28
C LEU A 53 -0.02 15.94 -2.85
N SER A 54 -0.20 15.00 -3.77
CA SER A 54 -0.20 13.57 -3.47
C SER A 54 1.12 13.06 -2.92
N ILE A 55 2.22 13.76 -3.19
CA ILE A 55 3.57 13.34 -2.73
C ILE A 55 3.62 13.21 -1.21
N LYS A 56 2.89 14.04 -0.47
CA LYS A 56 2.81 13.95 1.00
C LYS A 56 2.21 12.62 1.48
N TYR A 57 1.50 11.91 0.61
CA TYR A 57 0.85 10.64 0.95
C TYR A 57 1.57 9.44 0.34
N VAL A 58 2.13 9.60 -0.87
CA VAL A 58 2.66 8.45 -1.63
C VAL A 58 4.18 8.34 -1.64
N SER A 59 4.91 9.33 -1.12
CA SER A 59 6.36 9.23 -1.05
C SER A 59 6.78 8.10 -0.10
N ALA A 60 7.99 7.59 -0.28
CA ALA A 60 8.52 6.54 0.59
C ALA A 60 8.55 6.97 2.05
N LYS A 61 8.94 8.23 2.30
CA LYS A 61 8.94 8.77 3.65
C LYS A 61 7.54 8.84 4.26
N ALA A 62 6.56 9.28 3.46
CA ALA A 62 5.18 9.38 3.93
C ALA A 62 4.62 7.99 4.29
N GLN A 63 4.87 7.00 3.45
CA GLN A 63 4.42 5.63 3.70
C GLN A 63 5.12 5.02 4.91
N TYR A 64 6.42 5.31 5.08
CA TYR A 64 7.15 4.92 6.28
C TYR A 64 6.49 5.49 7.54
N ASP A 65 6.22 6.80 7.54
CA ASP A 65 5.62 7.48 8.69
C ASP A 65 4.22 6.93 9.01
N ILE A 66 3.42 6.66 7.98
CA ILE A 66 2.08 6.08 8.15
C ILE A 66 2.17 4.71 8.81
N LEU A 67 3.06 3.86 8.30
CA LEU A 67 3.20 2.49 8.80
C LEU A 67 3.58 2.47 10.28
N GLN A 68 4.44 3.41 10.72
CA GLN A 68 4.84 3.50 12.13
C GLN A 68 3.68 3.82 13.06
N LYS A 69 2.63 4.45 12.55
CA LYS A 69 1.47 4.86 13.36
C LYS A 69 0.36 3.82 13.40
N LEU A 70 0.37 2.84 12.51
CA LEU A 70 -0.69 1.85 12.41
C LEU A 70 -0.63 0.86 13.57
N LYS A 71 -1.81 0.52 14.10
CA LYS A 71 -1.95 -0.54 15.09
C LYS A 71 -2.25 -1.84 14.37
N LEU A 72 -1.30 -2.75 14.37
CA LEU A 72 -1.36 -3.99 13.62
C LEU A 72 -1.47 -5.18 14.56
N SER A 73 -2.21 -6.21 14.15
CA SER A 73 -2.22 -7.49 14.82
C SER A 73 -0.89 -8.22 14.61
N ASP A 74 -0.66 -9.29 15.35
CA ASP A 74 0.58 -10.07 15.20
C ASP A 74 0.68 -10.68 13.80
N ASP A 75 -0.43 -11.17 13.25
CA ASP A 75 -0.47 -11.71 11.89
C ASP A 75 -0.16 -10.63 10.86
N GLU A 76 -0.70 -9.44 11.04
CA GLU A 76 -0.42 -8.30 10.15
C GLU A 76 1.04 -7.88 10.22
N LYS A 77 1.63 -7.89 11.42
CA LYS A 77 3.05 -7.58 11.59
C LYS A 77 3.94 -8.56 10.83
N GLU A 78 3.55 -9.83 10.77
CA GLU A 78 4.30 -10.83 9.99
C GLU A 78 4.26 -10.54 8.50
N ILE A 79 3.12 -10.11 7.97
CA ILE A 79 2.99 -9.72 6.57
C ILE A 79 3.86 -8.50 6.27
N VAL A 80 3.81 -7.49 7.13
CA VAL A 80 4.64 -6.29 6.99
C VAL A 80 6.14 -6.67 7.04
N LYS A 81 6.52 -7.55 7.94
CA LYS A 81 7.91 -8.03 8.05
C LYS A 81 8.38 -8.73 6.78
N ARG A 82 7.53 -9.56 6.18
CA ARG A 82 7.84 -10.24 4.92
C ARG A 82 8.06 -9.22 3.80
N GLY A 83 7.22 -8.20 3.73
CA GLY A 83 7.36 -7.12 2.75
C GLY A 83 8.65 -6.33 2.96
N ARG A 84 8.96 -5.99 4.21
CA ARG A 84 10.19 -5.27 4.54
C ARG A 84 11.45 -6.07 4.19
N ASN A 85 11.43 -7.37 4.42
CA ASN A 85 12.62 -8.23 4.26
C ASN A 85 12.82 -8.69 2.81
N THR A 86 11.87 -8.43 1.92
CA THR A 86 12.01 -8.79 0.52
C THR A 86 12.98 -7.83 -0.14
N GLN A 87 14.03 -8.38 -0.77
CA GLN A 87 15.05 -7.55 -1.41
C GLN A 87 14.52 -6.96 -2.71
N ASN A 88 14.75 -5.66 -2.85
CA ASN A 88 14.49 -4.93 -4.07
C ASN A 88 15.73 -4.06 -4.32
N HIS A 89 16.33 -4.19 -5.51
CA HIS A 89 17.59 -3.52 -5.83
C HIS A 89 17.42 -2.06 -6.27
N HIS A 90 16.19 -1.59 -6.36
CA HIS A 90 15.92 -0.23 -6.78
C HIS A 90 15.70 0.68 -5.56
N LEU A 91 16.56 1.69 -5.40
CA LEU A 91 16.40 2.71 -4.36
C LEU A 91 15.98 4.03 -4.99
N PRO A 92 14.89 4.66 -4.52
CA PRO A 92 14.52 5.98 -4.99
C PRO A 92 15.53 7.02 -4.53
N LYS A 93 15.67 8.10 -5.33
CA LYS A 93 16.70 9.11 -5.11
C LYS A 93 16.57 9.90 -3.81
N HIS A 94 15.36 10.01 -3.26
CA HIS A 94 15.05 10.93 -2.16
C HIS A 94 14.57 10.20 -0.90
N ALA A 95 14.93 8.94 -0.76
CA ALA A 95 14.56 8.15 0.41
C ALA A 95 15.77 7.39 0.95
N THR A 96 15.80 7.17 2.26
CA THR A 96 16.78 6.29 2.86
C THR A 96 16.43 4.83 2.53
N ALA A 97 17.39 3.92 2.69
CA ALA A 97 17.15 2.50 2.50
C ALA A 97 16.05 2.00 3.44
N GLU A 98 16.04 2.46 4.68
CA GLU A 98 15.02 2.09 5.67
C GLU A 98 13.63 2.58 5.25
N GLU A 99 13.52 3.86 4.86
CA GLU A 99 12.25 4.40 4.38
C GLU A 99 11.71 3.61 3.19
N TYR A 100 12.60 3.26 2.26
CA TYR A 100 12.20 2.49 1.10
C TYR A 100 11.72 1.08 1.47
N MET A 101 12.45 0.39 2.35
CA MET A 101 12.06 -0.95 2.78
C MET A 101 10.68 -0.96 3.45
N TYR A 102 10.40 0.02 4.30
CA TYR A 102 9.12 0.12 4.98
C TYR A 102 8.01 0.61 4.06
N SER A 103 8.32 1.44 3.06
CA SER A 103 7.32 1.82 2.06
C SER A 103 6.90 0.61 1.21
N THR A 104 7.86 -0.25 0.85
CA THR A 104 7.55 -1.51 0.18
C THR A 104 6.70 -2.41 1.07
N ALA A 105 7.02 -2.48 2.36
CA ALA A 105 6.23 -3.23 3.34
C ALA A 105 4.80 -2.71 3.46
N PHE A 106 4.63 -1.39 3.45
CA PHE A 106 3.30 -0.77 3.49
C PHE A 106 2.50 -1.15 2.25
N GLU A 107 3.08 -1.00 1.07
CA GLU A 107 2.41 -1.35 -0.19
C GLU A 107 2.08 -2.84 -0.25
N ALA A 108 3.00 -3.69 0.22
CA ALA A 108 2.76 -5.13 0.29
C ALA A 108 1.58 -5.46 1.20
N PHE A 109 1.47 -4.80 2.34
CA PHE A 109 0.37 -4.99 3.27
C PHE A 109 -0.96 -4.57 2.65
N ILE A 110 -1.00 -3.40 2.01
CA ILE A 110 -2.20 -2.91 1.31
C ILE A 110 -2.63 -3.91 0.22
N GLY A 111 -1.68 -4.36 -0.60
CA GLY A 111 -1.96 -5.32 -1.66
C GLY A 111 -2.42 -6.66 -1.13
N TYR A 112 -1.82 -7.13 -0.04
CA TYR A 112 -2.21 -8.38 0.61
C TYR A 112 -3.67 -8.33 1.09
N LEU A 113 -4.05 -7.25 1.78
CA LEU A 113 -5.43 -7.08 2.24
C LEU A 113 -6.41 -7.02 1.07
N PHE A 114 -6.03 -6.32 0.01
CA PHE A 114 -6.86 -6.21 -1.18
C PHE A 114 -7.07 -7.58 -1.85
N LEU A 115 -6.00 -8.33 -2.04
CA LEU A 115 -6.07 -9.64 -2.68
C LEU A 115 -6.85 -10.67 -1.85
N LEU A 116 -6.77 -10.58 -0.53
CA LEU A 116 -7.57 -11.44 0.35
C LEU A 116 -9.04 -11.03 0.43
N GLY A 117 -9.41 -9.89 -0.12
CA GLY A 117 -10.77 -9.39 -0.03
C GLY A 117 -11.14 -8.89 1.37
N LYS A 118 -10.15 -8.47 2.16
CA LYS A 118 -10.37 -7.93 3.51
C LYS A 118 -10.75 -6.45 3.44
N ASP A 119 -11.89 -6.18 2.85
CA ASP A 119 -12.32 -4.83 2.49
C ASP A 119 -12.52 -3.93 3.71
N GLU A 120 -13.08 -4.45 4.79
CA GLU A 120 -13.31 -3.65 6.01
C GLU A 120 -12.00 -3.22 6.66
N ARG A 121 -11.04 -4.15 6.75
CA ARG A 121 -9.74 -3.84 7.33
C ARG A 121 -8.96 -2.88 6.44
N LEU A 122 -9.00 -3.10 5.13
CA LEU A 122 -8.34 -2.23 4.15
C LEU A 122 -8.90 -0.80 4.24
N GLU A 123 -10.22 -0.66 4.27
CA GLU A 123 -10.86 0.64 4.41
C GLU A 123 -10.43 1.35 5.68
N LYS A 124 -10.37 0.63 6.79
CA LYS A 124 -9.95 1.17 8.08
C LYS A 124 -8.50 1.67 8.05
N ILE A 125 -7.60 0.89 7.44
CA ILE A 125 -6.20 1.28 7.27
C ILE A 125 -6.09 2.53 6.39
N LEU A 126 -6.77 2.56 5.25
CA LEU A 126 -6.72 3.69 4.33
C LEU A 126 -7.24 4.99 4.97
N LYS A 127 -8.25 4.90 5.81
CA LYS A 127 -8.80 6.08 6.51
C LYS A 127 -7.83 6.69 7.52
N GLU A 128 -6.87 5.92 7.99
CA GLU A 128 -5.85 6.42 8.92
C GLU A 128 -4.69 7.13 8.19
N CYS A 129 -4.68 7.07 6.88
CA CYS A 129 -3.63 7.69 6.06
C CYS A 129 -3.91 9.20 5.75
#